data_ab773cc7d32819d143afb7317560fc39
#
_entry.id   ab773cc7d32819d143afb7317560fc39
#
_cell.length_a   1.000
_cell.length_b   1.000
_cell.length_c   1.000
_cell.angle_alpha   90.00
_cell.angle_beta   90.00
_cell.angle_gamma   90.00
#
_symmetry.space_group_name_H-M   'P 1'
#
loop_
_entity.id
_entity.type
_entity.pdbx_description
1 polymer ?
#
loop_
_entity_poly.entity_id
_entity_poly.type
_entity_poly.pdbx_seq_one_letter_code
_entity_poly.pdbx_strand_id
1 'polypeptide(L)'
;MAVISEPYKRLNILIMVVKILGNSDTTAYKEAERVVKSLGLAVWNETYFFVDVAIAPLLIERVRNEELAEPNLGTLIFHPSPLPYGRGASSIRWAYRRQEPITAATWFWADSGLDTGDICEQEIVKIDYNLRPREFYEQEIIPAMQRTLIRCLNDLQKGIKRRVPQI
;
A
#
# COMPACT_ATOMS: atom_id res chain seq x y z
N MET A 1 -15.78 0.29 14.92
CA MET A 1 -15.22 1.17 13.85
C MET A 1 -16.05 1.01 12.58
N ALA A 2 -16.58 2.08 12.05
CA ALA A 2 -17.35 1.98 10.80
C ALA A 2 -16.39 1.81 9.62
N VAL A 3 -16.50 0.71 8.91
CA VAL A 3 -15.83 0.52 7.61
C VAL A 3 -16.67 1.24 6.57
N ILE A 4 -16.13 2.33 6.03
CA ILE A 4 -16.81 3.05 4.96
C ILE A 4 -16.37 2.41 3.63
N SER A 5 -17.26 1.65 3.02
CA SER A 5 -17.11 1.17 1.66
C SER A 5 -17.98 2.04 0.75
N GLU A 6 -17.36 2.79 -0.13
CA GLU A 6 -18.10 3.54 -1.15
C GLU A 6 -18.14 2.73 -2.44
N PRO A 7 -19.32 2.34 -2.94
CA PRO A 7 -19.41 1.79 -4.27
C PRO A 7 -19.08 2.89 -5.29
N TYR A 8 -18.12 2.65 -6.15
CA TYR A 8 -17.87 3.52 -7.30
C TYR A 8 -18.32 2.83 -8.58
N LYS A 9 -18.88 3.60 -9.52
CA LYS A 9 -19.23 3.07 -10.83
C LYS A 9 -17.95 2.86 -11.64
N ARG A 10 -17.59 1.61 -11.81
CA ARG A 10 -16.59 1.25 -12.80
C ARG A 10 -17.22 1.40 -14.19
N LEU A 11 -16.72 2.35 -14.97
CA LEU A 11 -17.10 2.47 -16.38
C LEU A 11 -16.54 1.26 -17.14
N ASN A 12 -17.45 0.34 -17.45
CA ASN A 12 -17.32 -0.77 -18.42
C ASN A 12 -15.94 -1.35 -18.72
N ILE A 13 -15.76 -2.65 -18.40
CA ILE A 13 -14.94 -3.68 -19.09
C ILE A 13 -13.46 -3.35 -19.30
N LEU A 14 -12.98 -2.15 -18.96
CA LEU A 14 -11.56 -1.82 -19.08
C LEU A 14 -10.79 -2.35 -17.88
N ILE A 15 -9.66 -3.00 -18.19
CA ILE A 15 -8.68 -3.43 -17.19
C ILE A 15 -8.25 -2.22 -16.38
N MET A 16 -8.25 -2.34 -15.06
CA MET A 16 -7.78 -1.29 -14.17
C MET A 16 -6.30 -1.02 -14.41
N VAL A 17 -5.94 0.25 -14.57
CA VAL A 17 -4.57 0.70 -14.79
C VAL A 17 -3.96 1.15 -13.46
N VAL A 18 -2.88 0.50 -13.06
CA VAL A 18 -2.17 0.75 -11.80
C VAL A 18 -0.82 1.37 -12.09
N LYS A 19 -0.57 2.55 -11.52
CA LYS A 19 0.75 3.21 -11.57
C LYS A 19 1.53 2.86 -10.30
N ILE A 20 2.74 2.34 -10.48
CA ILE A 20 3.62 2.02 -9.35
C ILE A 20 4.63 3.15 -9.16
N LEU A 21 4.63 3.74 -7.98
CA LEU A 21 5.52 4.84 -7.60
C LEU A 21 6.76 4.30 -6.89
N GLY A 22 7.88 4.96 -7.09
CA GLY A 22 9.14 4.66 -6.43
C GLY A 22 10.22 4.09 -7.35
N ASN A 23 11.31 3.63 -6.75
CA ASN A 23 12.43 3.08 -7.48
C ASN A 23 12.16 1.64 -7.92
N SER A 24 12.14 1.41 -9.23
CA SER A 24 11.88 0.10 -9.85
C SER A 24 12.91 -0.98 -9.54
N ASP A 25 14.08 -0.61 -9.02
CA ASP A 25 15.13 -1.57 -8.65
C ASP A 25 14.91 -2.21 -7.27
N THR A 26 14.00 -1.67 -6.47
CA THR A 26 13.72 -2.19 -5.12
C THR A 26 12.91 -3.49 -5.17
N THR A 27 13.14 -4.36 -4.19
CA THR A 27 12.36 -5.60 -4.04
C THR A 27 10.88 -5.29 -3.86
N ALA A 28 10.53 -4.30 -3.04
CA ALA A 28 9.15 -3.92 -2.82
C ALA A 28 8.42 -3.53 -4.12
N TYR A 29 9.07 -2.72 -4.96
CA TYR A 29 8.50 -2.35 -6.26
C TYR A 29 8.27 -3.58 -7.15
N LYS A 30 9.29 -4.41 -7.30
CA LYS A 30 9.23 -5.61 -8.15
C LYS A 30 8.14 -6.59 -7.69
N GLU A 31 8.03 -6.79 -6.40
CA GLU A 31 7.03 -7.70 -5.84
C GLU A 31 5.60 -7.13 -5.93
N ALA A 32 5.44 -5.81 -5.78
CA ALA A 32 4.16 -5.15 -6.03
C ALA A 32 3.75 -5.23 -7.52
N GLU A 33 4.69 -5.01 -8.43
CA GLU A 33 4.45 -5.17 -9.87
C GLU A 33 4.03 -6.59 -10.21
N ARG A 34 4.65 -7.58 -9.59
CA ARG A 34 4.29 -8.99 -9.77
C ARG A 34 2.84 -9.26 -9.34
N VAL A 35 2.39 -8.68 -8.23
CA VAL A 35 0.99 -8.77 -7.78
C VAL A 35 0.05 -8.17 -8.82
N VAL A 36 0.33 -6.95 -9.26
CA VAL A 36 -0.51 -6.26 -10.25
C VAL A 36 -0.68 -7.11 -11.51
N LYS A 37 0.41 -7.63 -12.05
CA LYS A 37 0.39 -8.49 -13.24
C LYS A 37 -0.33 -9.81 -12.99
N SER A 38 -0.14 -10.44 -11.83
CA SER A 38 -0.79 -11.70 -11.48
C SER A 38 -2.30 -11.58 -11.39
N LEU A 39 -2.82 -10.42 -11.08
CA LEU A 39 -4.26 -10.13 -11.04
C LEU A 39 -4.84 -9.77 -12.41
N GLY A 40 -4.04 -9.79 -13.47
CA GLY A 40 -4.47 -9.42 -14.82
C GLY A 40 -4.71 -7.92 -15.00
N LEU A 41 -4.15 -7.09 -14.11
CA LEU A 41 -4.24 -5.64 -14.19
C LEU A 41 -3.14 -5.06 -15.07
N ALA A 42 -3.37 -3.88 -15.64
CA ALA A 42 -2.37 -3.17 -16.42
C ALA A 42 -1.45 -2.35 -15.52
N VAL A 43 -0.15 -2.47 -15.74
CA VAL A 43 0.82 -1.55 -15.17
C VAL A 43 0.92 -0.33 -16.07
N TRP A 44 0.70 0.85 -15.48
CA TRP A 44 0.75 2.11 -16.22
C TRP A 44 2.11 2.30 -16.91
N ASN A 45 2.04 2.78 -18.14
CA ASN A 45 3.16 3.31 -18.91
C ASN A 45 2.67 4.52 -19.70
N GLU A 46 3.56 5.14 -20.45
CA GLU A 46 3.30 6.37 -21.20
C GLU A 46 2.25 6.25 -22.31
N THR A 47 1.79 5.03 -22.61
CA THR A 47 0.72 4.81 -23.61
C THR A 47 -0.68 4.99 -23.05
N TYR A 48 -0.82 5.02 -21.70
CA TYR A 48 -2.10 5.24 -21.02
C TYR A 48 -2.31 6.71 -20.70
N PHE A 49 -3.49 7.25 -21.05
CA PHE A 49 -3.88 8.63 -20.75
C PHE A 49 -4.48 8.81 -19.35
N PHE A 50 -4.64 7.74 -18.60
CA PHE A 50 -5.27 7.76 -17.28
C PHE A 50 -4.63 6.74 -16.35
N VAL A 51 -4.82 6.97 -15.05
CA VAL A 51 -4.44 6.06 -13.97
C VAL A 51 -5.65 5.85 -13.09
N ASP A 52 -6.04 4.60 -12.85
CA ASP A 52 -7.15 4.29 -11.94
C ASP A 52 -6.69 4.41 -10.49
N VAL A 53 -5.57 3.80 -10.16
CA VAL A 53 -5.00 3.84 -8.81
C VAL A 53 -3.47 3.87 -8.91
N ALA A 54 -2.84 4.67 -8.06
CA ALA A 54 -1.40 4.60 -7.86
C ALA A 54 -1.09 3.83 -6.58
N ILE A 55 0.02 3.10 -6.59
CA ILE A 55 0.52 2.38 -5.41
C ILE A 55 1.98 2.75 -5.15
N ALA A 56 2.34 2.95 -3.90
CA ALA A 56 3.71 3.22 -3.46
C ALA A 56 4.15 2.13 -2.47
N PRO A 57 4.76 1.04 -2.94
CA PRO A 57 5.17 -0.08 -2.08
C PRO A 57 6.36 0.27 -1.18
N LEU A 58 7.19 1.20 -1.59
CA LEU A 58 8.29 1.75 -0.79
C LEU A 58 8.45 3.23 -1.13
N LEU A 59 7.91 4.09 -0.28
CA LEU A 59 7.98 5.52 -0.46
C LEU A 59 9.14 6.08 0.36
N ILE A 60 10.12 6.65 -0.30
CA ILE A 60 11.27 7.30 0.34
C ILE A 60 11.02 8.82 0.42
N GLU A 61 10.35 9.37 -0.56
CA GLU A 61 10.02 10.79 -0.64
C GLU A 61 8.51 11.01 -0.53
N ARG A 62 8.13 12.18 -0.05
CA ARG A 62 6.71 12.53 0.04
C ARG A 62 6.10 12.67 -1.35
N VAL A 63 4.95 12.03 -1.56
CA VAL A 63 4.18 12.20 -2.80
C VAL A 63 3.67 13.64 -2.86
N ARG A 64 3.92 14.33 -3.97
CA ARG A 64 3.45 15.70 -4.16
C ARG A 64 1.94 15.75 -4.31
N ASN A 65 1.31 16.84 -3.85
CA ASN A 65 -0.14 17.00 -3.93
C ASN A 65 -0.69 16.85 -5.36
N GLU A 66 0.07 17.30 -6.35
CA GLU A 66 -0.28 17.17 -7.77
C GLU A 66 -0.34 15.70 -8.19
N GLU A 67 0.61 14.89 -7.73
CA GLU A 67 0.63 13.45 -8.00
C GLU A 67 -0.50 12.70 -7.29
N LEU A 68 -0.94 13.20 -6.11
CA LEU A 68 -2.09 12.62 -5.39
C LEU A 68 -3.42 12.83 -6.12
N ALA A 69 -3.54 13.89 -6.90
CA ALA A 69 -4.76 14.22 -7.63
C ALA A 69 -4.89 13.49 -8.98
N GLU A 70 -3.80 12.93 -9.51
CA GLU A 70 -3.77 12.28 -10.83
C GLU A 70 -4.60 11.00 -10.91
N PRO A 71 -4.48 10.03 -9.96
CA PRO A 71 -5.24 8.78 -10.04
C PRO A 71 -6.73 8.96 -9.68
N ASN A 72 -7.62 8.36 -10.48
CA ASN A 72 -9.07 8.46 -10.28
C ASN A 72 -9.54 7.98 -8.90
N LEU A 73 -8.93 6.90 -8.39
CA LEU A 73 -9.28 6.30 -7.10
C LEU A 73 -8.38 6.77 -5.95
N GLY A 74 -7.30 7.48 -6.27
CA GLY A 74 -6.31 7.92 -5.31
C GLY A 74 -5.04 7.08 -5.30
N THR A 75 -4.22 7.29 -4.29
CA THR A 75 -2.91 6.65 -4.14
C THR A 75 -2.86 5.85 -2.84
N LEU A 76 -2.51 4.57 -2.96
CA LEU A 76 -2.24 3.68 -1.83
C LEU A 76 -0.75 3.70 -1.50
N ILE A 77 -0.43 3.95 -0.25
CA ILE A 77 0.93 3.90 0.28
C ILE A 77 1.06 2.71 1.22
N PHE A 78 2.13 1.95 1.07
CA PHE A 78 2.48 0.89 1.99
C PHE A 78 3.34 1.41 3.14
N HIS A 79 2.96 1.08 4.37
CA HIS A 79 3.71 1.41 5.56
C HIS A 79 3.78 0.20 6.51
N PRO A 80 5.00 -0.26 6.89
CA PRO A 80 5.16 -1.44 7.73
C PRO A 80 5.03 -1.10 9.22
N SER A 81 3.85 -0.69 9.63
CA SER A 81 3.49 -0.48 11.03
C SER A 81 1.99 -0.64 11.23
N PRO A 82 1.54 -0.89 12.47
CA PRO A 82 0.12 -0.97 12.79
C PRO A 82 -0.48 0.45 12.92
N LEU A 83 -0.57 1.19 11.81
CA LEU A 83 -1.15 2.53 11.82
C LEU A 83 -2.48 2.58 12.59
N PRO A 84 -2.70 3.62 13.40
CA PRO A 84 -1.98 4.90 13.53
C PRO A 84 -0.68 4.85 14.33
N TYR A 85 -0.29 3.72 14.86
CA TYR A 85 0.97 3.57 15.59
C TYR A 85 2.15 3.41 14.62
N GLY A 86 3.29 4.02 14.96
CA GLY A 86 4.51 3.87 14.19
C GLY A 86 4.54 4.67 12.88
N ARG A 87 3.85 5.80 12.80
CA ARG A 87 3.98 6.75 11.69
C ARG A 87 5.42 7.22 11.53
N GLY A 88 5.79 7.59 10.31
CA GLY A 88 7.11 8.16 10.01
C GLY A 88 8.13 7.11 9.55
N ALA A 89 9.35 7.59 9.31
CA ALA A 89 10.42 6.80 8.75
C ALA A 89 10.94 5.70 9.69
N SER A 90 11.46 4.62 9.10
CA SER A 90 12.18 3.55 9.83
C SER A 90 11.34 2.81 10.88
N SER A 91 10.04 2.65 10.63
CA SER A 91 9.10 2.06 11.58
C SER A 91 9.52 0.66 12.09
N ILE A 92 10.10 -0.19 11.24
CA ILE A 92 10.60 -1.52 11.64
C ILE A 92 11.76 -1.40 12.62
N ARG A 93 12.72 -0.50 12.35
CA ARG A 93 13.85 -0.29 13.27
C ARG A 93 13.38 0.23 14.64
N TRP A 94 12.39 1.10 14.65
CA TRP A 94 11.79 1.59 15.89
C TRP A 94 11.05 0.49 16.64
N ALA A 95 10.31 -0.38 15.93
CA ALA A 95 9.67 -1.54 16.54
C ALA A 95 10.69 -2.47 17.21
N TYR A 96 11.81 -2.74 16.54
CA TYR A 96 12.91 -3.53 17.10
C TYR A 96 13.53 -2.88 18.34
N ARG A 97 13.80 -1.58 18.30
CA ARG A 97 14.36 -0.84 19.44
C ARG A 97 13.45 -0.87 20.66
N ARG A 98 12.14 -0.83 20.45
CA ARG A 98 11.15 -0.89 21.50
C ARG A 98 10.80 -2.33 21.93
N GLN A 99 11.36 -3.30 21.26
CA GLN A 99 11.05 -4.73 21.49
C GLN A 99 9.55 -5.02 21.36
N GLU A 100 8.92 -4.42 20.36
CA GLU A 100 7.50 -4.65 20.09
C GLU A 100 7.25 -6.13 19.72
N PRO A 101 6.18 -6.77 20.21
CA PRO A 101 5.88 -8.15 19.86
C PRO A 101 5.36 -8.30 18.42
N ILE A 102 4.74 -7.27 17.91
CA ILE A 102 4.11 -7.26 16.58
C ILE A 102 4.42 -5.97 15.84
N THR A 103 4.27 -6.06 14.53
CA THR A 103 4.10 -4.91 13.63
C THR A 103 2.92 -5.19 12.70
N ALA A 104 2.80 -4.50 11.59
CA ALA A 104 1.77 -4.76 10.59
C ALA A 104 2.23 -4.38 9.20
N ALA A 105 1.62 -4.99 8.21
CA ALA A 105 1.62 -4.52 6.83
C ALA A 105 0.35 -3.69 6.61
N THR A 106 0.50 -2.42 6.33
CA THR A 106 -0.62 -1.49 6.18
C THR A 106 -0.56 -0.79 4.83
N TRP A 107 -1.66 -0.86 4.08
CA TRP A 107 -1.92 0.00 2.93
C TRP A 107 -2.93 1.06 3.32
N PHE A 108 -2.61 2.32 3.10
CA PHE A 108 -3.48 3.44 3.41
C PHE A 108 -3.58 4.41 2.23
N TRP A 109 -4.69 5.12 2.16
CA TRP A 109 -4.92 6.14 1.15
C TRP A 109 -4.14 7.40 1.50
N ALA A 110 -3.32 7.87 0.57
CA ALA A 110 -2.54 9.08 0.79
C ALA A 110 -3.45 10.29 0.98
N ASP A 111 -3.10 11.12 1.94
CA ASP A 111 -3.68 12.45 2.17
C ASP A 111 -2.57 13.49 2.33
N SER A 112 -2.88 14.68 2.81
CA SER A 112 -1.91 15.76 3.00
C SER A 112 -0.96 15.54 4.18
N GLY A 113 -1.26 14.62 5.08
CA GLY A 113 -0.47 14.32 6.27
C GLY A 113 0.61 13.27 6.04
N LEU A 114 1.43 13.04 7.06
CA LEU A 114 2.42 11.98 7.07
C LEU A 114 1.80 10.71 7.65
N ASP A 115 1.59 9.71 6.80
CA ASP A 115 1.03 8.40 7.16
C ASP A 115 -0.32 8.49 7.91
N THR A 116 -1.13 9.48 7.58
CA THR A 116 -2.38 9.80 8.30
C THR A 116 -3.65 9.41 7.57
N GLY A 117 -3.55 8.99 6.32
CA GLY A 117 -4.71 8.66 5.49
C GLY A 117 -5.47 7.42 5.96
N ASP A 118 -6.68 7.27 5.46
CA ASP A 118 -7.55 6.16 5.80
C ASP A 118 -6.94 4.81 5.42
N ILE A 119 -7.05 3.84 6.30
CA ILE A 119 -6.52 2.49 6.08
C ILE A 119 -7.41 1.75 5.08
N CYS A 120 -6.79 1.17 4.04
CA CYS A 120 -7.44 0.26 3.10
C CYS A 120 -7.38 -1.18 3.60
N GLU A 121 -6.18 -1.67 3.91
CA GLU A 121 -5.94 -3.01 4.44
C GLU A 121 -4.81 -2.99 5.47
N GLN A 122 -4.93 -3.88 6.45
CA GLN A 122 -3.91 -4.07 7.47
C GLN A 122 -3.85 -5.53 7.90
N GLU A 123 -2.64 -6.08 7.97
CA GLU A 123 -2.37 -7.42 8.47
C GLU A 123 -1.33 -7.35 9.57
N ILE A 124 -1.67 -7.89 10.74
CA ILE A 124 -0.73 -7.97 11.86
C ILE A 124 0.34 -9.02 11.56
N VAL A 125 1.59 -8.67 11.81
CA VAL A 125 2.75 -9.53 11.61
C VAL A 125 3.51 -9.64 12.92
N LYS A 126 3.69 -10.88 13.41
CA LYS A 126 4.52 -11.15 14.57
C LYS A 126 5.99 -10.91 14.23
N ILE A 127 6.69 -10.16 15.08
CA ILE A 127 8.13 -9.93 14.87
C ILE A 127 8.91 -11.17 15.32
N ASP A 128 9.73 -11.67 14.40
CA ASP A 128 10.70 -12.75 14.69
C ASP A 128 12.08 -12.14 14.97
N TYR A 129 12.44 -12.08 16.24
CA TYR A 129 13.72 -11.50 16.67
C TYR A 129 14.94 -12.39 16.38
N ASN A 130 14.74 -13.60 15.85
CA ASN A 130 15.82 -14.39 15.27
C ASN A 130 16.30 -13.81 13.93
N LEU A 131 15.49 -12.98 13.31
CA LEU A 131 15.80 -12.27 12.08
C LEU A 131 16.26 -10.84 12.40
N ARG A 132 17.25 -10.35 11.65
CA ARG A 132 17.59 -8.93 11.67
C ARG A 132 16.48 -8.12 11.00
N PRO A 133 16.36 -6.80 11.25
CA PRO A 133 15.30 -5.98 10.67
C PRO A 133 15.18 -6.12 9.15
N ARG A 134 16.30 -6.16 8.42
CA ARG A 134 16.30 -6.31 6.97
C ARG A 134 15.80 -7.69 6.53
N GLU A 135 16.25 -8.74 7.18
CA GLU A 135 15.79 -10.10 6.90
C GLU A 135 14.30 -10.26 7.20
N PHE A 136 13.85 -9.72 8.32
CA PHE A 136 12.43 -9.67 8.69
C PHE A 136 11.59 -8.94 7.65
N TYR A 137 12.07 -7.79 7.18
CA TYR A 137 11.42 -7.04 6.11
C TYR A 137 11.27 -7.88 4.85
N GLU A 138 12.35 -8.51 4.40
CA GLU A 138 12.35 -9.30 3.16
C GLU A 138 11.53 -10.59 3.28
N GLN A 139 11.60 -11.28 4.42
CA GLN A 139 10.98 -12.61 4.59
C GLN A 139 9.54 -12.56 5.09
N GLU A 140 9.15 -11.55 5.85
CA GLU A 140 7.84 -11.47 6.49
C GLU A 140 7.01 -10.26 6.02
N ILE A 141 7.62 -9.10 5.93
CA ILE A 141 6.89 -7.87 5.58
C ILE A 141 6.56 -7.82 4.08
N ILE A 142 7.49 -8.13 3.21
CA ILE A 142 7.24 -8.13 1.75
C ILE A 142 6.10 -9.12 1.40
N PRO A 143 6.09 -10.37 1.88
CA PRO A 143 4.95 -11.26 1.64
C PRO A 143 3.62 -10.72 2.19
N ALA A 144 3.63 -10.10 3.37
CA ALA A 144 2.43 -9.48 3.95
C ALA A 144 1.98 -8.24 3.14
N MET A 145 2.92 -7.47 2.61
CA MET A 145 2.64 -6.39 1.66
C MET A 145 1.90 -6.92 0.44
N GLN A 146 2.36 -8.03 -0.12
CA GLN A 146 1.73 -8.64 -1.29
C GLN A 146 0.32 -9.15 -0.97
N ARG A 147 0.12 -9.85 0.14
CA ARG A 147 -1.21 -10.35 0.55
C ARG A 147 -2.20 -9.22 0.76
N THR A 148 -1.78 -8.16 1.43
CA THR A 148 -2.64 -6.99 1.68
C THR A 148 -2.93 -6.21 0.39
N LEU A 149 -1.96 -6.09 -0.50
CA LEU A 149 -2.15 -5.46 -1.81
C LEU A 149 -3.16 -6.23 -2.67
N ILE A 150 -3.09 -7.56 -2.68
CA ILE A 150 -4.06 -8.41 -3.38
C ILE A 150 -5.48 -8.10 -2.88
N ARG A 151 -5.68 -7.99 -1.58
CA ARG A 151 -7.00 -7.69 -1.01
C ARG A 151 -7.48 -6.28 -1.40
N CYS A 152 -6.60 -5.27 -1.34
CA CYS A 152 -6.93 -3.92 -1.78
C CYS A 152 -7.37 -3.90 -3.25
N LEU A 153 -6.57 -4.49 -4.13
CA LEU A 153 -6.83 -4.44 -5.57
C LEU A 153 -8.04 -5.27 -5.97
N ASN A 154 -8.26 -6.42 -5.34
CA ASN A 154 -9.45 -7.24 -5.56
C ASN A 154 -10.73 -6.48 -5.17
N ASP A 155 -10.74 -5.80 -4.05
CA ASP A 155 -11.87 -4.96 -3.63
C ASP A 155 -12.12 -3.83 -4.63
N LEU A 156 -11.07 -3.15 -5.06
CA LEU A 156 -11.20 -2.08 -6.07
C LEU A 156 -11.74 -2.60 -7.40
N GLN A 157 -11.36 -3.79 -7.84
CA GLN A 157 -11.92 -4.42 -9.04
C GLN A 157 -13.42 -4.70 -8.91
N LYS A 158 -13.90 -4.96 -7.70
CA LYS A 158 -15.33 -5.17 -7.40
C LYS A 158 -16.10 -3.87 -7.19
N GLY A 159 -15.44 -2.70 -7.29
CA GLY A 159 -16.04 -1.41 -7.03
C GLY A 159 -16.12 -1.04 -5.55
N ILE A 160 -15.29 -1.67 -4.71
CA ILE A 160 -15.21 -1.40 -3.27
C ILE A 160 -13.94 -0.63 -2.97
N LYS A 161 -14.08 0.60 -2.48
CA LYS A 161 -12.98 1.40 -1.95
C LYS A 161 -13.07 1.41 -0.43
N ARG A 162 -12.30 0.53 0.22
CA ARG A 162 -12.30 0.43 1.67
C ARG A 162 -11.52 1.59 2.29
N ARG A 163 -12.12 2.23 3.28
CA ARG A 163 -11.54 3.36 4.01
C ARG A 163 -11.89 3.26 5.48
N VAL A 164 -10.88 3.07 6.32
CA VAL A 164 -11.02 3.07 7.78
C VAL A 164 -10.22 4.24 8.33
N PRO A 165 -10.88 5.27 8.88
CA PRO A 165 -10.17 6.42 9.45
C PRO A 165 -9.21 6.00 10.55
N GLN A 166 -8.03 6.61 10.56
CA GLN A 166 -7.11 6.49 11.69
C GLN A 166 -7.58 7.38 12.84
N ILE A 167 -7.50 6.86 14.03
CA ILE A 167 -7.88 7.58 15.25
C ILE A 167 -6.69 8.36 15.81
#